data_2ca492a8673cea9274d9ee1aa8965660
#
_entry.id   2ca492a8673cea9274d9ee1aa8965660
#
_cell.length_a   1.000
_cell.length_b   1.000
_cell.length_c   1.000
_cell.angle_alpha   90.00
_cell.angle_beta   90.00
_cell.angle_gamma   90.00
#
_symmetry.space_group_name_H-M   'P 1'
#
loop_
_entity.id
_entity.type
_entity.pdbx_description
1 polymer ?
#
loop_
_entity_poly.entity_id
_entity_poly.type
_entity_poly.pdbx_seq_one_letter_code
_entity_poly.pdbx_strand_id
1 'polypeptide(L)'
;MGNAVNDKYFTKPSIVDECLKLIDLSKFDIILEPSAGCGSFYHKLPQDKSRASDISPDIPDVIELDFYSIEKVMKLLDLVPSPDKRYLSIGNPPFGKNSCMAIDFFNGCAEFSHEIAFIVPRTFRKDSVQNRLNMNFHLKTEWLLPKDSFLVMDPSKESLTADYDVPCTFQVWEKTEQKRQKVEPLTSSVHLDFVDKISQAKYAFRRVGGLAGNLYDTSDTGRSMSAPSHYYINCSDEVAKKIRELEWGYYSSKYDTAGNPSISKSELIKALNKIMNSNV
;
A
#
# COMPACT_ATOMS: atom_id res chain seq x y z
N MET A 1 22.92 -18.06 2.44
CA MET A 1 22.67 -16.77 1.77
C MET A 1 21.90 -17.09 0.50
N GLY A 2 20.57 -17.00 0.57
CA GLY A 2 19.73 -17.25 -0.60
C GLY A 2 19.91 -16.13 -1.58
N ASN A 3 20.19 -16.44 -2.84
CA ASN A 3 20.17 -15.51 -3.95
C ASN A 3 18.77 -14.90 -3.98
N ALA A 4 18.66 -13.61 -3.64
CA ALA A 4 17.48 -12.82 -3.97
C ALA A 4 17.46 -12.74 -5.51
N VAL A 5 16.75 -13.66 -6.13
CA VAL A 5 16.27 -13.46 -7.49
C VAL A 5 15.43 -12.18 -7.39
N ASN A 6 15.81 -11.13 -8.11
CA ASN A 6 15.01 -9.92 -8.20
C ASN A 6 13.66 -10.35 -8.78
N ASP A 7 12.66 -10.48 -7.91
CA ASP A 7 11.28 -10.75 -8.32
C ASP A 7 10.78 -9.50 -9.07
N LYS A 8 11.09 -9.43 -10.37
CA LYS A 8 10.61 -8.34 -11.25
C LYS A 8 9.16 -8.65 -11.64
N TYR A 9 8.27 -7.78 -11.25
CA TYR A 9 6.85 -7.81 -11.63
C TYR A 9 6.60 -6.78 -12.72
N PHE A 10 6.24 -7.24 -13.89
CA PHE A 10 5.95 -6.37 -15.03
C PHE A 10 4.46 -6.08 -15.10
N THR A 11 4.08 -4.83 -15.13
CA THR A 11 2.68 -4.42 -15.25
C THR A 11 2.16 -4.74 -16.66
N LYS A 12 1.01 -5.42 -16.76
CA LYS A 12 0.38 -5.70 -18.05
C LYS A 12 0.04 -4.41 -18.81
N PRO A 13 0.25 -4.34 -20.13
CA PRO A 13 -0.05 -3.13 -20.91
C PRO A 13 -1.47 -2.61 -20.76
N SER A 14 -2.46 -3.50 -20.64
CA SER A 14 -3.86 -3.11 -20.42
C SER A 14 -4.08 -2.43 -19.05
N ILE A 15 -3.34 -2.84 -18.03
CA ILE A 15 -3.39 -2.20 -16.69
C ILE A 15 -2.77 -0.81 -16.75
N VAL A 16 -1.65 -0.66 -17.47
CA VAL A 16 -1.05 0.67 -17.68
C VAL A 16 -2.02 1.61 -18.38
N ASP A 17 -2.76 1.12 -19.41
CA ASP A 17 -3.76 1.93 -20.11
C ASP A 17 -4.86 2.44 -19.18
N GLU A 18 -5.35 1.60 -18.27
CA GLU A 18 -6.35 2.03 -17.28
C GLU A 18 -5.77 3.02 -16.25
N CYS A 19 -4.51 2.83 -15.81
CA CYS A 19 -3.83 3.77 -14.94
C CYS A 19 -3.70 5.16 -15.59
N LEU A 20 -3.30 5.21 -16.86
CA LEU A 20 -3.09 6.46 -17.59
C LEU A 20 -4.39 7.25 -17.83
N LYS A 21 -5.56 6.60 -17.89
CA LYS A 21 -6.86 7.29 -17.97
C LYS A 21 -7.18 8.15 -16.75
N LEU A 22 -6.53 7.89 -15.60
CA LEU A 22 -6.75 8.62 -14.36
C LEU A 22 -5.90 9.88 -14.24
N ILE A 23 -5.01 10.15 -15.22
CA ILE A 23 -4.05 11.24 -15.17
C ILE A 23 -4.10 12.05 -16.47
N ASP A 24 -4.18 13.35 -16.33
CA ASP A 24 -4.00 14.27 -17.44
C ASP A 24 -2.51 14.59 -17.62
N LEU A 25 -1.83 13.83 -18.48
CA LEU A 25 -0.40 13.97 -18.75
C LEU A 25 -0.03 15.33 -19.39
N SER A 26 -0.99 16.05 -19.96
CA SER A 26 -0.73 17.36 -20.59
C SER A 26 -0.34 18.44 -19.58
N LYS A 27 -0.67 18.25 -18.30
CA LYS A 27 -0.38 19.18 -17.20
C LYS A 27 1.08 19.18 -16.73
N PHE A 28 1.89 18.23 -17.20
CA PHE A 28 3.25 18.05 -16.72
C PHE A 28 4.27 18.36 -17.81
N ASP A 29 5.33 19.03 -17.43
CA ASP A 29 6.47 19.36 -18.28
C ASP A 29 7.50 18.24 -18.29
N ILE A 30 7.64 17.52 -17.16
CA ILE A 30 8.53 16.37 -17.02
C ILE A 30 7.78 15.23 -16.31
N ILE A 31 7.94 14.02 -16.84
CA ILE A 31 7.36 12.80 -16.31
C ILE A 31 8.50 11.81 -16.05
N LEU A 32 8.60 11.32 -14.81
CA LEU A 32 9.62 10.34 -14.42
C LEU A 32 9.00 8.98 -14.10
N GLU A 33 9.54 7.91 -14.69
CA GLU A 33 9.37 6.55 -14.21
C GLU A 33 10.65 6.11 -13.48
N PRO A 34 10.66 6.04 -12.12
CA PRO A 34 11.89 5.85 -11.34
C PRO A 34 12.33 4.38 -11.20
N SER A 35 11.52 3.43 -11.66
CA SER A 35 11.80 1.99 -11.68
C SER A 35 11.11 1.35 -12.87
N ALA A 36 11.66 1.64 -14.06
CA ALA A 36 10.99 1.36 -15.32
C ALA A 36 11.04 -0.12 -15.74
N GLY A 37 12.05 -0.87 -15.30
CA GLY A 37 12.23 -2.28 -15.69
C GLY A 37 12.21 -2.46 -17.20
N CYS A 38 11.17 -3.13 -17.70
CA CYS A 38 10.95 -3.33 -19.14
C CYS A 38 10.23 -2.14 -19.82
N GLY A 39 9.98 -1.02 -19.13
CA GLY A 39 9.37 0.17 -19.71
C GLY A 39 7.86 0.11 -19.91
N SER A 40 7.14 -0.69 -19.11
CA SER A 40 5.68 -0.87 -19.27
C SER A 40 4.90 0.45 -19.26
N PHE A 41 5.25 1.39 -18.39
CA PHE A 41 4.72 2.75 -18.41
C PHE A 41 5.48 3.62 -19.41
N TYR A 42 6.82 3.62 -19.38
CA TYR A 42 7.67 4.50 -20.16
C TYR A 42 7.32 4.54 -21.65
N HIS A 43 7.11 3.38 -22.27
CA HIS A 43 6.74 3.29 -23.70
C HIS A 43 5.37 3.90 -24.04
N LYS A 44 4.50 4.13 -23.05
CA LYS A 44 3.18 4.75 -23.23
C LYS A 44 3.14 6.22 -22.86
N LEU A 45 4.24 6.75 -22.32
CA LEU A 45 4.37 8.17 -21.97
C LEU A 45 4.85 9.01 -23.16
N PRO A 46 4.56 10.33 -23.19
CA PRO A 46 5.11 11.25 -24.18
C PRO A 46 6.63 11.30 -24.08
N GLN A 47 7.35 10.79 -25.10
CA GLN A 47 8.80 10.58 -25.05
C GLN A 47 9.61 11.89 -24.98
N ASP A 48 9.08 12.98 -25.51
CA ASP A 48 9.70 14.31 -25.50
C ASP A 48 9.91 14.90 -24.10
N LYS A 49 9.05 14.51 -23.15
CA LYS A 49 9.10 14.98 -21.76
C LYS A 49 9.23 13.89 -20.70
N SER A 50 9.39 12.63 -21.14
CA SER A 50 9.54 11.51 -20.21
C SER A 50 11.01 11.17 -19.95
N ARG A 51 11.27 10.75 -18.72
CA ARG A 51 12.55 10.24 -18.23
C ARG A 51 12.29 8.90 -17.52
N ALA A 52 13.25 7.98 -17.65
CA ALA A 52 13.14 6.69 -16.99
C ALA A 52 14.46 6.24 -16.40
N SER A 53 14.40 5.63 -15.23
CA SER A 53 15.56 5.00 -14.60
C SER A 53 15.18 3.66 -13.99
N ASP A 54 16.14 2.78 -13.83
CA ASP A 54 16.02 1.52 -13.12
C ASP A 54 17.40 1.10 -12.59
N ILE A 55 17.46 0.35 -11.51
CA ILE A 55 18.73 -0.18 -10.98
C ILE A 55 19.34 -1.25 -11.90
N SER A 56 18.51 -1.92 -12.69
CA SER A 56 18.90 -2.94 -13.66
C SER A 56 17.90 -2.92 -14.83
N PRO A 57 18.04 -1.96 -15.77
CA PRO A 57 17.07 -1.79 -16.85
C PRO A 57 17.10 -2.95 -17.84
N ASP A 58 15.91 -3.31 -18.34
CA ASP A 58 15.77 -4.35 -19.38
C ASP A 58 15.75 -3.77 -20.81
N ILE A 59 15.78 -2.43 -20.93
CA ILE A 59 15.73 -1.71 -22.22
C ILE A 59 16.78 -0.57 -22.26
N PRO A 60 17.35 -0.27 -23.45
CA PRO A 60 18.49 0.64 -23.57
C PRO A 60 18.15 2.12 -23.28
N ASP A 61 16.88 2.53 -23.44
CA ASP A 61 16.47 3.93 -23.27
C ASP A 61 16.23 4.31 -21.80
N VAL A 62 16.35 3.35 -20.87
CA VAL A 62 16.25 3.57 -19.44
C VAL A 62 17.64 3.72 -18.84
N ILE A 63 17.84 4.77 -18.05
CA ILE A 63 19.12 5.05 -17.40
C ILE A 63 19.32 4.09 -16.23
N GLU A 64 20.46 3.36 -16.22
CA GLU A 64 20.84 2.54 -15.08
C GLU A 64 21.23 3.45 -13.91
N LEU A 65 20.43 3.41 -12.85
CA LEU A 65 20.53 4.33 -11.73
C LEU A 65 19.90 3.76 -10.47
N ASP A 66 20.64 3.80 -9.36
CA ASP A 66 20.08 3.51 -8.04
C ASP A 66 19.28 4.72 -7.53
N PHE A 67 17.96 4.54 -7.41
CA PHE A 67 17.03 5.59 -6.98
C PHE A 67 17.31 6.10 -5.56
N TYR A 68 17.96 5.33 -4.70
CA TYR A 68 18.34 5.81 -3.35
C TYR A 68 19.39 6.93 -3.37
N SER A 69 20.04 7.15 -4.52
CA SER A 69 20.94 8.28 -4.73
C SER A 69 20.20 9.49 -5.31
N ILE A 70 19.20 10.02 -4.57
CA ILE A 70 18.25 11.04 -5.08
C ILE A 70 18.92 12.25 -5.76
N GLU A 71 20.03 12.74 -5.23
CA GLU A 71 20.79 13.85 -5.83
C GLU A 71 21.32 13.49 -7.22
N LYS A 72 21.79 12.25 -7.39
CA LYS A 72 22.24 11.74 -8.71
C LYS A 72 21.04 11.58 -9.64
N VAL A 73 19.91 11.07 -9.13
CA VAL A 73 18.65 10.96 -9.88
C VAL A 73 18.27 12.31 -10.45
N MET A 74 18.19 13.32 -9.60
CA MET A 74 17.82 14.68 -10.00
C MET A 74 18.77 15.24 -11.03
N LYS A 75 20.09 15.08 -10.83
CA LYS A 75 21.11 15.60 -11.73
C LYS A 75 21.14 14.89 -13.08
N LEU A 76 21.14 13.55 -13.10
CA LEU A 76 21.26 12.76 -14.32
C LEU A 76 20.00 12.79 -15.18
N LEU A 77 18.85 12.96 -14.57
CA LEU A 77 17.57 13.03 -15.26
C LEU A 77 17.11 14.47 -15.54
N ASP A 78 17.95 15.45 -15.25
CA ASP A 78 17.64 16.89 -15.40
C ASP A 78 16.35 17.29 -14.67
N LEU A 79 16.19 16.78 -13.44
CA LEU A 79 15.02 17.02 -12.59
C LEU A 79 15.24 18.21 -11.65
N VAL A 80 15.81 19.29 -12.13
CA VAL A 80 16.02 20.49 -11.31
C VAL A 80 14.67 21.12 -10.99
N PRO A 81 14.24 21.17 -9.73
CA PRO A 81 12.99 21.81 -9.36
C PRO A 81 12.95 23.23 -9.87
N SER A 82 11.92 23.55 -10.65
CA SER A 82 11.67 24.90 -11.17
C SER A 82 10.23 25.28 -10.81
N PRO A 83 9.99 26.52 -10.34
CA PRO A 83 8.64 26.99 -10.04
C PRO A 83 7.74 27.00 -11.28
N ASP A 84 8.32 27.07 -12.47
CA ASP A 84 7.61 27.17 -13.75
C ASP A 84 7.34 25.81 -14.39
N LYS A 85 7.85 24.71 -13.82
CA LYS A 85 7.68 23.35 -14.35
C LYS A 85 6.92 22.46 -13.40
N ARG A 86 6.01 21.65 -13.94
CA ARG A 86 5.27 20.64 -13.21
C ARG A 86 5.85 19.25 -13.49
N TYR A 87 6.07 18.49 -12.44
CA TYR A 87 6.69 17.17 -12.45
C TYR A 87 5.69 16.10 -11.99
N LEU A 88 5.64 14.99 -12.72
CA LEU A 88 4.92 13.76 -12.36
C LEU A 88 5.93 12.63 -12.16
N SER A 89 5.80 11.90 -11.06
CA SER A 89 6.41 10.56 -10.94
C SER A 89 5.34 9.51 -11.11
N ILE A 90 5.57 8.53 -12.00
CA ILE A 90 4.59 7.48 -12.33
C ILE A 90 5.30 6.13 -12.46
N GLY A 91 4.62 5.02 -12.16
CA GLY A 91 5.16 3.68 -12.40
C GLY A 91 4.73 2.65 -11.36
N ASN A 92 5.47 1.55 -11.34
CA ASN A 92 5.31 0.44 -10.39
C ASN A 92 6.63 0.25 -9.61
N PRO A 93 6.88 1.04 -8.54
CA PRO A 93 8.11 0.92 -7.76
C PRO A 93 8.21 -0.41 -7.02
N PRO A 94 9.42 -0.87 -6.64
CA PRO A 94 9.58 -2.07 -5.84
C PRO A 94 8.90 -1.89 -4.46
N PHE A 95 8.21 -2.94 -4.00
CA PHE A 95 7.41 -2.82 -2.76
C PHE A 95 8.25 -2.99 -1.49
N GLY A 96 9.14 -3.97 -1.48
CA GLY A 96 9.93 -4.32 -0.30
C GLY A 96 9.09 -4.90 0.85
N LYS A 97 9.78 -5.34 1.90
CA LYS A 97 9.11 -5.87 3.09
C LYS A 97 8.29 -4.77 3.78
N ASN A 98 7.01 -5.05 4.07
CA ASN A 98 6.08 -4.08 4.68
C ASN A 98 5.99 -2.77 3.90
N SER A 99 6.09 -2.83 2.57
CA SER A 99 6.03 -1.68 1.66
C SER A 99 7.13 -0.62 1.88
N CYS A 100 8.25 -0.97 2.53
CA CYS A 100 9.28 0.02 2.87
C CYS A 100 9.87 0.67 1.62
N MET A 101 10.21 -0.12 0.58
CA MET A 101 10.80 0.44 -0.65
C MET A 101 9.81 1.35 -1.39
N ALA A 102 8.54 0.95 -1.51
CA ALA A 102 7.52 1.78 -2.15
C ALA A 102 7.33 3.12 -1.41
N ILE A 103 7.43 3.14 -0.07
CA ILE A 103 7.38 4.37 0.73
C ILE A 103 8.63 5.22 0.48
N ASP A 104 9.81 4.61 0.40
CA ASP A 104 11.05 5.32 0.13
C ASP A 104 11.04 5.95 -1.28
N PHE A 105 10.57 5.21 -2.30
CA PHE A 105 10.37 5.74 -3.65
C PHE A 105 9.36 6.89 -3.67
N PHE A 106 8.25 6.75 -2.95
CA PHE A 106 7.26 7.82 -2.84
C PHE A 106 7.89 9.08 -2.23
N ASN A 107 8.57 8.95 -1.10
CA ASN A 107 9.16 10.08 -0.39
C ASN A 107 10.33 10.71 -1.18
N GLY A 108 11.14 9.92 -1.88
CA GLY A 108 12.17 10.42 -2.78
C GLY A 108 11.58 11.23 -3.93
N CYS A 109 10.52 10.73 -4.58
CA CYS A 109 9.80 11.48 -5.62
C CYS A 109 9.12 12.74 -5.09
N ALA A 110 8.71 12.76 -3.83
CA ALA A 110 8.06 13.92 -3.21
C ALA A 110 8.96 15.16 -3.10
N GLU A 111 10.28 14.98 -3.21
CA GLU A 111 11.24 16.10 -3.18
C GLU A 111 11.07 17.04 -4.39
N PHE A 112 10.69 16.49 -5.55
CA PHE A 112 10.59 17.27 -6.79
C PHE A 112 9.22 17.18 -7.47
N SER A 113 8.42 16.16 -7.22
CA SER A 113 7.14 15.94 -7.93
C SER A 113 6.02 16.84 -7.40
N HIS A 114 5.11 17.18 -8.30
CA HIS A 114 3.81 17.82 -7.99
C HIS A 114 2.70 16.78 -7.87
N GLU A 115 2.78 15.70 -8.65
CA GLU A 115 1.93 14.53 -8.48
C GLU A 115 2.79 13.26 -8.49
N ILE A 116 2.34 12.25 -7.73
CA ILE A 116 2.93 10.91 -7.67
C ILE A 116 1.82 9.91 -7.95
N ALA A 117 2.02 9.07 -8.96
CA ALA A 117 1.03 8.14 -9.46
C ALA A 117 1.64 6.73 -9.53
N PHE A 118 1.50 5.96 -8.46
CA PHE A 118 2.15 4.67 -8.33
C PHE A 118 1.18 3.51 -8.19
N ILE A 119 1.53 2.36 -8.79
CA ILE A 119 1.01 1.08 -8.38
C ILE A 119 1.70 0.70 -7.08
N VAL A 120 0.91 0.49 -6.03
CA VAL A 120 1.40 0.19 -4.68
C VAL A 120 0.56 -0.91 -4.04
N PRO A 121 1.11 -1.66 -3.06
CA PRO A 121 0.30 -2.63 -2.32
C PRO A 121 -0.89 -1.97 -1.64
N ARG A 122 -2.00 -2.69 -1.48
CA ARG A 122 -3.20 -2.19 -0.77
C ARG A 122 -2.92 -1.71 0.65
N THR A 123 -1.79 -2.09 1.24
CA THR A 123 -1.32 -1.54 2.52
C THR A 123 -1.21 -0.01 2.53
N PHE A 124 -1.03 0.64 1.36
CA PHE A 124 -1.04 2.10 1.22
C PHE A 124 -2.39 2.75 1.57
N ARG A 125 -3.45 1.95 1.69
CA ARG A 125 -4.76 2.40 2.18
C ARG A 125 -4.83 2.48 3.71
N LYS A 126 -3.84 1.91 4.43
CA LYS A 126 -3.79 1.93 5.89
C LYS A 126 -3.16 3.22 6.42
N ASP A 127 -3.75 3.77 7.46
CA ASP A 127 -3.24 4.95 8.17
C ASP A 127 -1.75 4.80 8.55
N SER A 128 -1.35 3.60 8.99
CA SER A 128 0.02 3.30 9.40
C SER A 128 1.05 3.45 8.28
N VAL A 129 0.66 3.23 7.02
CA VAL A 129 1.50 3.47 5.85
C VAL A 129 1.40 4.94 5.44
N GLN A 130 0.18 5.48 5.33
CA GLN A 130 -0.04 6.88 4.93
C GLN A 130 0.63 7.88 5.87
N ASN A 131 0.75 7.56 7.16
CA ASN A 131 1.49 8.37 8.15
C ASN A 131 3.01 8.43 7.90
N ARG A 132 3.55 7.57 7.04
CA ARG A 132 4.97 7.50 6.66
C ARG A 132 5.27 8.21 5.33
N LEU A 133 4.24 8.51 4.55
CA LEU A 133 4.35 9.24 3.29
C LEU A 133 4.52 10.74 3.57
N ASN A 134 5.17 11.45 2.66
CA ASN A 134 5.30 12.91 2.74
C ASN A 134 3.94 13.57 2.97
N MET A 135 3.85 14.34 4.04
CA MET A 135 2.58 14.87 4.55
C MET A 135 1.98 15.99 3.68
N ASN A 136 2.75 16.54 2.75
CA ASN A 136 2.24 17.51 1.78
C ASN A 136 1.46 16.86 0.62
N PHE A 137 1.51 15.52 0.49
CA PHE A 137 0.79 14.81 -0.55
C PHE A 137 -0.57 14.31 -0.06
N HIS A 138 -1.62 14.58 -0.82
CA HIS A 138 -2.99 14.17 -0.57
C HIS A 138 -3.44 13.18 -1.64
N LEU A 139 -4.12 12.11 -1.23
CA LEU A 139 -4.69 11.14 -2.16
C LEU A 139 -5.80 11.81 -2.97
N LYS A 140 -5.63 11.88 -4.29
CA LYS A 140 -6.54 12.52 -5.24
C LYS A 140 -7.52 11.50 -5.84
N THR A 141 -6.99 10.36 -6.26
CA THR A 141 -7.79 9.25 -6.78
C THR A 141 -7.09 7.93 -6.57
N GLU A 142 -7.87 6.85 -6.61
CA GLU A 142 -7.36 5.49 -6.47
C GLU A 142 -8.18 4.55 -7.33
N TRP A 143 -7.51 3.51 -7.84
CA TRP A 143 -8.12 2.40 -8.54
C TRP A 143 -7.57 1.07 -8.02
N LEU A 144 -8.45 0.19 -7.53
CA LEU A 144 -8.07 -1.14 -7.07
C LEU A 144 -7.76 -2.02 -8.28
N LEU A 145 -6.54 -2.49 -8.39
CA LEU A 145 -6.14 -3.34 -9.51
C LEU A 145 -6.91 -4.67 -9.48
N PRO A 146 -7.34 -5.17 -10.64
CA PRO A 146 -7.89 -6.51 -10.76
C PRO A 146 -6.83 -7.57 -10.43
N LYS A 147 -7.27 -8.80 -10.23
CA LYS A 147 -6.35 -9.94 -10.18
C LYS A 147 -5.61 -10.07 -11.51
N ASP A 148 -4.48 -10.75 -11.48
CA ASP A 148 -3.65 -11.00 -12.67
C ASP A 148 -3.15 -9.72 -13.38
N SER A 149 -2.91 -8.64 -12.62
CA SER A 149 -2.41 -7.36 -13.17
C SER A 149 -0.95 -7.40 -13.59
N PHE A 150 -0.20 -8.42 -13.18
CA PHE A 150 1.24 -8.51 -13.39
C PHE A 150 1.63 -9.75 -14.18
N LEU A 151 2.79 -9.65 -14.81
CA LEU A 151 3.52 -10.75 -15.43
C LEU A 151 4.80 -10.98 -14.61
N VAL A 152 5.15 -12.23 -14.39
CA VAL A 152 6.39 -12.64 -13.72
C VAL A 152 7.24 -13.42 -14.72
N MET A 153 8.55 -13.19 -14.73
CA MET A 153 9.48 -14.00 -15.49
C MET A 153 9.56 -15.39 -14.87
N ASP A 154 9.20 -16.43 -15.61
CA ASP A 154 9.44 -17.82 -15.21
C ASP A 154 10.85 -18.22 -15.66
N PRO A 155 11.82 -18.34 -14.73
CA PRO A 155 13.20 -18.68 -15.10
C PRO A 155 13.33 -20.06 -15.76
N SER A 156 12.34 -20.96 -15.55
CA SER A 156 12.33 -22.32 -16.13
C SER A 156 11.85 -22.36 -17.57
N LYS A 157 11.13 -21.35 -18.00
CA LYS A 157 10.48 -21.30 -19.34
C LYS A 157 10.98 -20.16 -20.20
N GLU A 158 11.86 -19.30 -19.68
CA GLU A 158 12.29 -18.04 -20.33
C GLU A 158 11.08 -17.21 -20.85
N SER A 159 9.94 -17.29 -20.16
CA SER A 159 8.68 -16.68 -20.56
C SER A 159 8.01 -15.97 -19.41
N LEU A 160 7.22 -14.94 -19.73
CA LEU A 160 6.40 -14.24 -18.75
C LEU A 160 5.15 -15.08 -18.42
N THR A 161 4.90 -15.32 -17.15
CA THR A 161 3.71 -16.03 -16.65
C THR A 161 2.84 -15.11 -15.81
N ALA A 162 1.54 -15.42 -15.72
CA ALA A 162 0.52 -14.57 -15.11
C ALA A 162 0.19 -14.94 -13.64
N ASP A 163 1.09 -15.61 -12.90
CA ASP A 163 0.72 -16.34 -11.69
C ASP A 163 0.99 -15.63 -10.35
N TYR A 164 1.19 -14.31 -10.32
CA TYR A 164 1.39 -13.63 -9.04
C TYR A 164 0.32 -12.57 -8.78
N ASP A 165 -0.56 -12.86 -7.81
CA ASP A 165 -1.63 -11.96 -7.37
C ASP A 165 -1.22 -11.22 -6.09
N VAL A 166 -0.52 -10.09 -6.24
CA VAL A 166 -0.35 -9.15 -5.14
C VAL A 166 -1.51 -8.17 -5.16
N PRO A 167 -2.31 -8.08 -4.09
CA PRO A 167 -3.36 -7.09 -3.99
C PRO A 167 -2.79 -5.67 -4.03
N CYS A 168 -2.95 -4.99 -5.16
CA CYS A 168 -2.44 -3.65 -5.41
C CYS A 168 -3.55 -2.64 -5.68
N THR A 169 -3.17 -1.38 -5.59
CA THR A 169 -3.96 -0.23 -6.00
C THR A 169 -3.07 0.73 -6.78
N PHE A 170 -3.63 1.39 -7.77
CA PHE A 170 -3.00 2.55 -8.38
C PHE A 170 -3.51 3.78 -7.67
N GLN A 171 -2.62 4.57 -7.09
CA GLN A 171 -2.95 5.77 -6.34
C GLN A 171 -2.29 6.99 -6.98
N VAL A 172 -3.07 8.06 -7.15
CA VAL A 172 -2.58 9.36 -7.59
C VAL A 172 -2.63 10.31 -6.40
N TRP A 173 -1.48 10.86 -6.04
CA TRP A 173 -1.28 11.79 -4.94
C TRP A 173 -0.84 13.15 -5.47
N GLU A 174 -1.43 14.21 -4.97
CA GLU A 174 -1.14 15.59 -5.37
C GLU A 174 -0.50 16.36 -4.22
N LYS A 175 0.58 17.09 -4.50
CA LYS A 175 1.26 17.96 -3.54
C LYS A 175 0.42 19.20 -3.28
N THR A 176 0.23 19.52 -2.00
CA THR A 176 -0.46 20.74 -1.56
C THR A 176 0.39 21.48 -0.52
N GLU A 177 0.09 22.74 -0.30
CA GLU A 177 0.75 23.53 0.76
C GLU A 177 0.30 23.08 2.15
N GLN A 178 -0.95 22.64 2.28
CA GLN A 178 -1.48 22.15 3.55
C GLN A 178 -1.01 20.72 3.81
N LYS A 179 -0.38 20.49 4.95
CA LYS A 179 0.01 19.14 5.39
C LYS A 179 -1.20 18.34 5.85
N ARG A 180 -1.21 17.06 5.51
CA ARG A 180 -2.13 16.09 6.12
C ARG A 180 -1.85 15.99 7.62
N GLN A 181 -2.88 15.70 8.39
CA GLN A 181 -2.70 15.33 9.80
C GLN A 181 -2.43 13.84 9.91
N LYS A 182 -1.50 13.46 10.79
CA LYS A 182 -1.29 12.05 11.13
C LYS A 182 -2.53 11.51 11.84
N VAL A 183 -2.93 10.31 11.44
CA VAL A 183 -3.99 9.57 12.12
C VAL A 183 -3.37 8.79 13.26
N GLU A 184 -3.58 9.25 14.49
CA GLU A 184 -3.09 8.54 15.67
C GLU A 184 -3.86 7.24 15.88
N PRO A 185 -3.17 6.11 16.18
CA PRO A 185 -3.83 4.86 16.45
C PRO A 185 -4.58 4.91 17.77
N LEU A 186 -5.83 4.47 17.76
CA LEU A 186 -6.59 4.30 19.00
C LEU A 186 -6.04 3.10 19.78
N THR A 187 -5.76 3.29 21.06
CA THR A 187 -5.18 2.28 21.95
C THR A 187 -6.12 1.79 23.04
N SER A 188 -7.17 2.56 23.34
CA SER A 188 -8.20 2.25 24.35
C SER A 188 -9.62 2.46 23.79
N SER A 189 -10.59 1.82 24.42
CA SER A 189 -12.01 1.93 24.08
C SER A 189 -12.85 2.00 25.36
N VAL A 190 -13.99 2.66 25.29
CA VAL A 190 -14.99 2.62 26.37
C VAL A 190 -15.86 1.36 26.31
N HIS A 191 -15.75 0.58 25.24
CA HIS A 191 -16.60 -0.58 24.97
C HIS A 191 -15.93 -1.92 25.28
N LEU A 192 -14.58 -1.93 25.36
CA LEU A 192 -13.80 -3.14 25.67
C LEU A 192 -12.46 -2.79 26.31
N ASP A 193 -11.93 -3.74 27.08
CA ASP A 193 -10.58 -3.70 27.62
C ASP A 193 -9.69 -4.74 26.96
N PHE A 194 -8.44 -4.35 26.61
CA PHE A 194 -7.43 -5.28 26.18
C PHE A 194 -6.63 -5.79 27.38
N VAL A 195 -6.38 -7.09 27.41
CA VAL A 195 -5.55 -7.72 28.46
C VAL A 195 -4.41 -8.52 27.84
N ASP A 196 -3.33 -8.75 28.61
CA ASP A 196 -2.12 -9.35 28.05
C ASP A 196 -2.16 -10.88 28.03
N LYS A 197 -2.92 -11.50 28.93
CA LYS A 197 -2.99 -12.95 29.08
C LYS A 197 -4.36 -13.49 28.81
N ILE A 198 -4.44 -14.64 28.13
CA ILE A 198 -5.70 -15.33 27.86
C ILE A 198 -6.48 -15.66 29.14
N SER A 199 -5.80 -15.97 30.23
CA SER A 199 -6.41 -16.26 31.55
C SER A 199 -7.16 -15.08 32.17
N GLN A 200 -6.94 -13.87 31.66
CA GLN A 200 -7.57 -12.62 32.14
C GLN A 200 -8.72 -12.19 31.22
N ALA A 201 -8.89 -12.87 30.10
CA ALA A 201 -9.82 -12.47 29.05
C ALA A 201 -11.07 -13.35 29.03
N LYS A 202 -12.22 -12.74 28.77
CA LYS A 202 -13.47 -13.43 28.45
C LYS A 202 -13.48 -13.88 26.99
N TYR A 203 -12.90 -13.09 26.09
CA TYR A 203 -12.90 -13.33 24.65
C TYR A 203 -11.50 -13.19 24.03
N ALA A 204 -11.29 -13.94 22.93
CA ALA A 204 -10.13 -13.85 22.07
C ALA A 204 -10.58 -13.42 20.65
N PHE A 205 -10.16 -12.23 20.22
CA PHE A 205 -10.43 -11.69 18.90
C PHE A 205 -9.35 -12.08 17.90
N ARG A 206 -9.69 -12.80 16.86
CA ARG A 206 -8.74 -13.22 15.82
C ARG A 206 -8.33 -12.01 14.98
N ARG A 207 -7.03 -11.65 15.03
CA ARG A 207 -6.50 -10.44 14.39
C ARG A 207 -5.86 -10.65 13.03
N VAL A 208 -5.49 -11.89 12.66
CA VAL A 208 -4.73 -12.19 11.44
C VAL A 208 -5.16 -13.53 10.82
N GLY A 209 -5.03 -13.63 9.47
CA GLY A 209 -5.40 -14.79 8.67
C GLY A 209 -6.82 -14.73 8.17
N GLY A 210 -7.25 -15.74 7.41
CA GLY A 210 -8.59 -15.79 6.79
C GLY A 210 -9.74 -15.59 7.78
N LEU A 211 -9.56 -16.02 9.02
CA LEU A 211 -10.54 -15.89 10.11
C LEU A 211 -10.42 -14.58 10.91
N ALA A 212 -9.62 -13.61 10.45
CA ALA A 212 -9.51 -12.31 11.11
C ALA A 212 -10.92 -11.67 11.23
N GLY A 213 -11.22 -11.14 12.41
CA GLY A 213 -12.53 -10.62 12.76
C GLY A 213 -13.41 -11.55 13.60
N ASN A 214 -13.08 -12.85 13.68
CA ASN A 214 -13.84 -13.77 14.51
C ASN A 214 -13.54 -13.55 16.00
N LEU A 215 -14.57 -13.70 16.82
CA LEU A 215 -14.51 -13.61 18.29
C LEU A 215 -14.85 -14.95 18.91
N TYR A 216 -13.96 -15.46 19.74
CA TYR A 216 -14.08 -16.74 20.43
C TYR A 216 -14.18 -16.54 21.95
N ASP A 217 -14.91 -17.39 22.63
CA ASP A 217 -14.87 -17.47 24.09
C ASP A 217 -13.57 -18.16 24.52
N THR A 218 -12.89 -17.60 25.53
CA THR A 218 -11.60 -18.17 26.01
C THR A 218 -11.77 -19.50 26.76
N SER A 219 -13.00 -19.85 27.14
CA SER A 219 -13.37 -21.16 27.69
C SER A 219 -13.41 -22.29 26.66
N ASP A 220 -13.41 -21.97 25.34
CA ASP A 220 -13.35 -22.97 24.27
C ASP A 220 -11.93 -23.57 24.18
N THR A 221 -11.74 -24.71 24.84
CA THR A 221 -10.45 -25.43 24.90
C THR A 221 -10.10 -26.16 23.59
N GLY A 222 -11.02 -26.26 22.65
CA GLY A 222 -10.82 -26.92 21.36
C GLY A 222 -10.01 -26.09 20.35
N ARG A 223 -9.65 -24.85 20.69
CA ARG A 223 -8.97 -23.92 19.78
C ARG A 223 -7.67 -23.38 20.38
N SER A 224 -6.65 -23.28 19.53
CA SER A 224 -5.42 -22.56 19.88
C SER A 224 -5.63 -21.05 19.66
N MET A 225 -5.54 -20.28 20.74
CA MET A 225 -5.72 -18.83 20.75
C MET A 225 -4.42 -18.13 21.16
N SER A 226 -3.36 -18.26 20.32
CA SER A 226 -2.04 -17.70 20.63
C SER A 226 -2.02 -16.17 20.53
N ALA A 227 -1.22 -15.50 21.38
CA ALA A 227 -1.08 -14.04 21.41
C ALA A 227 -0.67 -13.41 20.07
N PRO A 228 0.22 -13.99 19.24
CA PRO A 228 0.57 -13.44 17.94
C PRO A 228 -0.63 -13.35 16.98
N SER A 229 -1.66 -14.19 17.17
CA SER A 229 -2.81 -14.30 16.27
C SER A 229 -4.12 -13.77 16.86
N HIS A 230 -4.16 -13.39 18.13
CA HIS A 230 -5.35 -12.89 18.80
C HIS A 230 -5.06 -11.67 19.68
N TYR A 231 -6.08 -10.84 19.82
CA TYR A 231 -6.18 -9.89 20.94
C TYR A 231 -7.06 -10.53 22.01
N TYR A 232 -6.63 -10.45 23.27
CA TYR A 232 -7.43 -10.87 24.41
C TYR A 232 -8.19 -9.69 24.93
N ILE A 233 -9.53 -9.84 25.07
CA ILE A 233 -10.41 -8.73 25.40
C ILE A 233 -11.48 -9.11 26.42
N ASN A 234 -11.89 -8.11 27.18
CA ASN A 234 -13.09 -8.15 28.02
C ASN A 234 -14.08 -7.12 27.51
N CYS A 235 -15.33 -7.52 27.36
CA CYS A 235 -16.44 -6.64 26.99
C CYS A 235 -17.78 -7.25 27.47
N SER A 236 -18.86 -6.48 27.37
CA SER A 236 -20.21 -6.99 27.61
C SER A 236 -20.63 -7.99 26.52
N ASP A 237 -21.63 -8.83 26.83
CA ASP A 237 -22.16 -9.80 25.86
C ASP A 237 -22.82 -9.09 24.67
N GLU A 238 -23.38 -7.91 24.88
CA GLU A 238 -23.94 -7.08 23.81
C GLU A 238 -22.85 -6.64 22.83
N VAL A 239 -21.72 -6.15 23.34
CA VAL A 239 -20.57 -5.76 22.50
C VAL A 239 -20.00 -6.98 21.79
N ALA A 240 -19.86 -8.13 22.47
CA ALA A 240 -19.40 -9.36 21.87
C ALA A 240 -20.31 -9.84 20.72
N LYS A 241 -21.63 -9.72 20.88
CA LYS A 241 -22.60 -10.01 19.82
C LYS A 241 -22.38 -9.10 18.60
N LYS A 242 -22.27 -7.79 18.83
CA LYS A 242 -22.02 -6.83 17.74
C LYS A 242 -20.71 -7.12 17.01
N ILE A 243 -19.63 -7.49 17.71
CA ILE A 243 -18.36 -7.87 17.08
C ILE A 243 -18.53 -9.09 16.18
N ARG A 244 -19.30 -10.10 16.57
CA ARG A 244 -19.55 -11.32 15.78
C ARG A 244 -20.38 -11.07 14.53
N GLU A 245 -21.25 -10.05 14.56
CA GLU A 245 -22.17 -9.68 13.47
C GLU A 245 -21.52 -8.71 12.46
N LEU A 246 -20.33 -8.15 12.76
CA LEU A 246 -19.67 -7.18 11.90
C LEU A 246 -19.13 -7.77 10.60
N GLU A 247 -19.46 -7.13 9.48
CA GLU A 247 -18.75 -7.33 8.20
C GLU A 247 -17.39 -6.60 8.22
N TRP A 248 -16.40 -7.26 8.76
CA TRP A 248 -15.07 -6.68 8.95
C TRP A 248 -14.40 -6.15 7.67
N GLY A 249 -14.76 -6.69 6.50
CA GLY A 249 -14.29 -6.16 5.22
C GLY A 249 -14.79 -4.76 4.90
N TYR A 250 -15.96 -4.39 5.45
CA TYR A 250 -16.55 -3.07 5.28
C TYR A 250 -16.11 -2.07 6.37
N TYR A 251 -15.97 -2.55 7.62
CA TYR A 251 -15.69 -1.69 8.78
C TYR A 251 -14.19 -1.52 9.09
N SER A 252 -13.32 -2.24 8.42
CA SER A 252 -11.86 -2.17 8.62
C SER A 252 -11.11 -2.38 7.31
N SER A 253 -9.81 -2.06 7.32
CA SER A 253 -8.89 -2.37 6.23
C SER A 253 -8.41 -3.84 6.27
N LYS A 254 -9.28 -4.78 6.64
CA LYS A 254 -8.96 -6.21 6.82
C LYS A 254 -8.23 -6.80 5.62
N TYR A 255 -8.66 -6.44 4.42
CA TYR A 255 -8.12 -6.96 3.15
C TYR A 255 -7.08 -6.03 2.51
N ASP A 256 -6.80 -4.87 3.11
CA ASP A 256 -5.78 -3.93 2.64
C ASP A 256 -4.40 -4.36 3.16
N THR A 257 -3.97 -5.52 2.71
CA THR A 257 -2.70 -6.17 3.09
C THR A 257 -2.00 -6.70 1.85
N ALA A 258 -0.69 -6.89 1.95
CA ALA A 258 0.10 -7.54 0.89
C ALA A 258 0.04 -9.09 0.97
N GLY A 259 -0.76 -9.65 1.86
CA GLY A 259 -0.85 -11.08 2.11
C GLY A 259 -2.04 -11.44 2.99
N ASN A 260 -1.78 -12.04 4.15
CA ASN A 260 -2.86 -12.49 5.04
C ASN A 260 -3.71 -11.32 5.55
N PRO A 261 -5.06 -11.43 5.51
CA PRO A 261 -5.96 -10.45 6.10
C PRO A 261 -5.59 -10.13 7.56
N SER A 262 -5.72 -8.87 7.96
CA SER A 262 -5.40 -8.48 9.34
C SER A 262 -6.21 -7.26 9.79
N ILE A 263 -6.51 -7.21 11.10
CA ILE A 263 -7.21 -6.12 11.78
C ILE A 263 -6.36 -5.67 12.96
N SER A 264 -5.99 -4.41 13.01
CA SER A 264 -5.24 -3.81 14.13
C SER A 264 -6.17 -3.49 15.33
N LYS A 265 -5.59 -3.25 16.51
CA LYS A 265 -6.35 -2.77 17.68
C LYS A 265 -7.12 -1.49 17.37
N SER A 266 -6.47 -0.55 16.69
CA SER A 266 -7.10 0.72 16.31
C SER A 266 -8.28 0.52 15.36
N GLU A 267 -8.18 -0.39 14.40
CA GLU A 267 -9.29 -0.71 13.48
C GLU A 267 -10.47 -1.36 14.22
N LEU A 268 -10.18 -2.28 15.15
CA LEU A 268 -11.23 -2.87 16.02
C LEU A 268 -11.95 -1.78 16.82
N ILE A 269 -11.21 -0.86 17.45
CA ILE A 269 -11.79 0.24 18.23
C ILE A 269 -12.59 1.19 17.34
N LYS A 270 -12.05 1.59 16.18
CA LYS A 270 -12.74 2.47 15.23
C LYS A 270 -14.06 1.86 14.75
N ALA A 271 -14.07 0.56 14.42
CA ALA A 271 -15.26 -0.15 13.99
C ALA A 271 -16.33 -0.17 15.09
N LEU A 272 -15.95 -0.49 16.33
CA LEU A 272 -16.85 -0.47 17.48
C LEU A 272 -17.43 0.92 17.74
N ASN A 273 -16.60 1.94 17.78
CA ASN A 273 -17.08 3.32 18.00
C ASN A 273 -18.13 3.72 16.94
N LYS A 274 -17.88 3.33 15.66
CA LYS A 274 -18.82 3.62 14.58
C LYS A 274 -20.20 2.97 14.79
N ILE A 275 -20.23 1.68 15.11
CA ILE A 275 -21.51 0.95 15.29
C ILE A 275 -22.22 1.25 16.60
N MET A 276 -21.46 1.57 17.66
CA MET A 276 -22.05 1.93 18.95
C MET A 276 -22.65 3.34 18.93
N ASN A 277 -22.06 4.27 18.16
CA ASN A 277 -22.57 5.64 18.00
C ASN A 277 -23.68 5.76 16.94
N SER A 278 -23.83 4.78 16.04
CA SER A 278 -24.89 4.80 15.01
C SER A 278 -26.27 4.42 15.53
N ASN A 279 -26.41 4.11 16.81
CA ASN A 279 -27.68 3.77 17.49
C ASN A 279 -28.23 4.93 18.35
N VAL A 280 -27.80 6.18 18.10
CA VAL A 280 -28.35 7.40 18.69
C VAL A 280 -29.13 8.21 17.67
#